data_c240a0469b028d31e2717ae6d71e5f86
#
_entry.id   c240a0469b028d31e2717ae6d71e5f86
#
_cell.length_a   1.000
_cell.length_b   1.000
_cell.length_c   1.000
_cell.angle_alpha   90.00
_cell.angle_beta   90.00
_cell.angle_gamma   90.00
#
_symmetry.space_group_name_H-M   'P 1'
#
loop_
_entity.id
_entity.type
_entity.pdbx_description
1 polymer ?
#
loop_
_entity_poly.entity_id
_entity_poly.type
_entity_poly.pdbx_seq_one_letter_code
_entity_poly.pdbx_strand_id
1 'polypeptide(L)'
;MMKNPWIGVASRDYNGSKIIVAEDDWEYIKQFIERKSYPSKGDPKYALKLEVYPQHFVGDIQHSSVIILSLNPGYDQFYENDYKSVPEYANKIKNNLELNSTNFHALEFSTISKLGYWGEKLQDWIIDKDSKDKNEILTSLKTITKNIALAEFFPYHSISYDGRCDKLAGKDYLPTQKFLFDIIKNRIKQNDVKIILTRSFKRWYEAIPELKNYENCFEVNNPNKPSLKPKNILKVTRVSVESEINTLLNELNKEVQTQEQ
;
A
#
# COMPACT_ATOMS: atom_id res chain seq x y z
N MET A 1 -6.77 -14.07 -15.55
CA MET A 1 -6.68 -12.91 -14.64
C MET A 1 -8.08 -12.40 -14.38
N MET A 2 -8.45 -12.10 -13.14
CA MET A 2 -9.76 -11.53 -12.82
C MET A 2 -9.93 -10.16 -13.49
N LYS A 3 -11.17 -9.77 -13.80
CA LYS A 3 -11.48 -8.42 -14.26
C LYS A 3 -11.10 -7.42 -13.15
N ASN A 4 -10.47 -6.31 -13.51
CA ASN A 4 -10.13 -5.26 -12.54
C ASN A 4 -11.42 -4.58 -12.02
N PRO A 5 -11.77 -4.73 -10.72
CA PRO A 5 -12.98 -4.18 -10.13
C PRO A 5 -12.92 -2.66 -9.92
N TRP A 6 -11.77 -2.04 -10.15
CA TRP A 6 -11.57 -0.60 -10.03
C TRP A 6 -11.87 0.18 -11.31
N ILE A 7 -12.05 -0.52 -12.46
CA ILE A 7 -12.34 0.15 -13.73
C ILE A 7 -13.67 0.88 -13.62
N GLY A 8 -13.64 2.19 -13.87
CA GLY A 8 -14.81 3.04 -13.83
C GLY A 8 -15.30 3.40 -12.42
N VAL A 9 -14.49 3.14 -11.37
CA VAL A 9 -14.86 3.58 -10.02
C VAL A 9 -15.08 5.08 -9.98
N ALA A 10 -16.25 5.49 -9.47
CA ALA A 10 -16.67 6.87 -9.40
C ALA A 10 -17.42 7.15 -8.08
N SER A 11 -17.58 8.43 -7.76
CA SER A 11 -18.39 8.80 -6.60
C SER A 11 -19.88 8.52 -6.88
N ARG A 12 -20.59 8.09 -5.84
CA ARG A 12 -22.05 7.95 -5.81
C ARG A 12 -22.64 8.72 -4.63
N ASP A 13 -23.89 9.13 -4.76
CA ASP A 13 -24.61 9.74 -3.64
C ASP A 13 -25.15 8.65 -2.71
N TYR A 14 -24.90 8.79 -1.42
CA TYR A 14 -25.40 7.91 -0.39
C TYR A 14 -25.68 8.70 0.89
N ASN A 15 -26.95 8.74 1.34
CA ASN A 15 -27.40 9.47 2.52
C ASN A 15 -26.93 10.95 2.57
N GLY A 16 -26.97 11.64 1.41
CA GLY A 16 -26.57 13.05 1.29
C GLY A 16 -25.07 13.31 1.27
N SER A 17 -24.26 12.27 1.23
CA SER A 17 -22.80 12.36 1.10
C SER A 17 -22.32 11.68 -0.19
N LYS A 18 -21.25 12.20 -0.79
CA LYS A 18 -20.58 11.50 -1.89
C LYS A 18 -19.60 10.49 -1.34
N ILE A 19 -19.73 9.24 -1.78
CA ILE A 19 -18.83 8.15 -1.40
C ILE A 19 -18.23 7.50 -2.65
N ILE A 20 -17.05 6.88 -2.48
CA ILE A 20 -16.30 6.21 -3.54
C ILE A 20 -16.01 4.78 -3.08
N VAL A 21 -16.70 3.83 -3.68
CA VAL A 21 -16.60 2.40 -3.38
C VAL A 21 -16.65 1.64 -4.70
N ALA A 22 -15.82 0.61 -4.85
CA ALA A 22 -15.92 -0.28 -6.00
C ALA A 22 -17.32 -0.91 -6.09
N GLU A 23 -17.86 -1.01 -7.31
CA GLU A 23 -19.23 -1.52 -7.50
C GLU A 23 -19.40 -2.92 -6.91
N ASP A 24 -18.42 -3.78 -7.17
CA ASP A 24 -18.43 -5.17 -6.71
C ASP A 24 -18.31 -5.33 -5.17
N ASP A 25 -17.78 -4.30 -4.47
CA ASP A 25 -17.68 -4.28 -3.01
C ASP A 25 -18.90 -3.63 -2.34
N TRP A 26 -19.73 -2.89 -3.10
CA TRP A 26 -20.73 -1.97 -2.53
C TRP A 26 -21.69 -2.63 -1.54
N GLU A 27 -22.28 -3.75 -1.89
CA GLU A 27 -23.25 -4.41 -1.01
C GLU A 27 -22.64 -4.83 0.33
N TYR A 28 -21.39 -5.27 0.35
CA TYR A 28 -20.67 -5.64 1.57
C TYR A 28 -20.38 -4.42 2.45
N ILE A 29 -19.90 -3.35 1.83
CA ILE A 29 -19.57 -2.09 2.52
C ILE A 29 -20.86 -1.45 3.06
N LYS A 30 -21.91 -1.38 2.26
CA LYS A 30 -23.23 -0.84 2.66
C LYS A 30 -23.77 -1.56 3.89
N GLN A 31 -23.87 -2.89 3.84
CA GLN A 31 -24.33 -3.70 4.97
C GLN A 31 -23.48 -3.49 6.22
N PHE A 32 -22.20 -3.19 6.08
CA PHE A 32 -21.32 -2.94 7.22
C PHE A 32 -21.57 -1.58 7.85
N ILE A 33 -21.64 -0.52 7.06
CA ILE A 33 -21.82 0.85 7.58
C ILE A 33 -23.22 1.11 8.10
N GLU A 34 -24.23 0.33 7.68
CA GLU A 34 -25.62 0.39 8.17
C GLU A 34 -25.84 -0.36 9.48
N ARG A 35 -24.85 -1.11 9.99
CA ARG A 35 -24.98 -1.83 11.26
C ARG A 35 -25.13 -0.84 12.42
N LYS A 36 -26.05 -1.10 13.36
CA LYS A 36 -26.20 -0.31 14.60
C LYS A 36 -24.90 -0.20 15.41
N SER A 37 -24.00 -1.15 15.27
CA SER A 37 -22.69 -1.17 15.94
C SER A 37 -21.58 -0.45 15.15
N TYR A 38 -21.90 0.17 14.02
CA TYR A 38 -20.93 0.93 13.23
C TYR A 38 -20.92 2.41 13.64
N PRO A 39 -19.76 3.07 13.73
CA PRO A 39 -18.43 2.46 13.77
C PRO A 39 -18.16 1.65 15.04
N SER A 40 -17.09 0.84 15.07
CA SER A 40 -16.77 -0.01 16.22
C SER A 40 -16.75 0.80 17.52
N LYS A 41 -17.45 0.30 18.55
CA LYS A 41 -17.55 0.95 19.88
C LYS A 41 -18.07 2.41 19.83
N GLY A 42 -18.73 2.82 18.74
CA GLY A 42 -19.13 4.22 18.54
C GLY A 42 -17.97 5.19 18.33
N ASP A 43 -16.74 4.70 18.14
CA ASP A 43 -15.55 5.53 18.00
C ASP A 43 -15.30 5.87 16.52
N PRO A 44 -15.35 7.17 16.15
CA PRO A 44 -15.20 7.63 14.75
C PRO A 44 -13.88 7.23 14.10
N LYS A 45 -12.84 6.89 14.85
CA LYS A 45 -11.56 6.46 14.27
C LYS A 45 -11.67 5.14 13.48
N TYR A 46 -12.68 4.31 13.78
CA TYR A 46 -12.95 3.07 13.06
C TYR A 46 -13.91 3.26 11.87
N ALA A 47 -14.41 4.48 11.66
CA ALA A 47 -15.26 4.77 10.51
C ALA A 47 -14.42 4.72 9.22
N LEU A 48 -15.00 4.09 8.19
CA LEU A 48 -14.43 4.11 6.85
C LEU A 48 -14.57 5.52 6.26
N LYS A 49 -13.51 6.02 5.65
CA LYS A 49 -13.44 7.29 4.96
C LYS A 49 -13.72 7.07 3.49
N LEU A 50 -15.00 6.98 3.16
CA LEU A 50 -15.48 6.63 1.82
C LEU A 50 -15.58 7.85 0.89
N GLU A 51 -15.39 9.05 1.41
CA GLU A 51 -15.37 10.32 0.66
C GLU A 51 -14.10 10.54 -0.18
N VAL A 52 -13.09 9.71 0.03
CA VAL A 52 -11.83 9.72 -0.73
C VAL A 52 -11.68 8.44 -1.54
N TYR A 53 -10.89 8.49 -2.62
CA TYR A 53 -10.57 7.28 -3.39
C TYR A 53 -9.91 6.24 -2.50
N PRO A 54 -10.33 4.97 -2.59
CA PRO A 54 -9.60 3.86 -1.95
C PRO A 54 -8.15 3.80 -2.42
N GLN A 55 -7.27 3.30 -1.57
CA GLN A 55 -5.86 3.11 -1.92
C GLN A 55 -5.47 1.66 -1.69
N HIS A 56 -5.78 0.79 -2.66
CA HIS A 56 -5.52 -0.64 -2.56
C HIS A 56 -4.06 -0.97 -2.86
N PHE A 57 -3.46 -0.22 -3.79
CA PHE A 57 -2.03 -0.28 -4.10
C PHE A 57 -1.54 1.08 -4.60
N VAL A 58 -0.23 1.25 -4.59
CA VAL A 58 0.48 2.45 -5.05
C VAL A 58 1.68 2.00 -5.86
N GLY A 59 1.91 2.61 -7.02
CA GLY A 59 2.99 2.23 -7.92
C GLY A 59 2.62 1.10 -8.86
N ASP A 60 3.62 0.50 -9.51
CA ASP A 60 3.43 -0.57 -10.48
C ASP A 60 3.30 -1.93 -9.78
N ILE A 61 2.10 -2.27 -9.36
CA ILE A 61 1.83 -3.54 -8.68
C ILE A 61 2.09 -4.76 -9.59
N GLN A 62 2.08 -4.57 -10.91
CA GLN A 62 2.23 -5.63 -11.89
C GLN A 62 3.70 -5.94 -12.24
N HIS A 63 4.62 -4.94 -12.15
CA HIS A 63 5.97 -5.13 -12.66
C HIS A 63 7.07 -4.66 -11.69
N SER A 64 6.75 -3.94 -10.60
CA SER A 64 7.75 -3.55 -9.59
C SER A 64 8.54 -4.74 -9.08
N SER A 65 9.84 -4.58 -8.90
CA SER A 65 10.71 -5.62 -8.33
C SER A 65 10.52 -5.84 -6.83
N VAL A 66 9.86 -4.89 -6.15
CA VAL A 66 9.52 -4.99 -4.73
C VAL A 66 8.05 -4.65 -4.50
N ILE A 67 7.34 -5.50 -3.74
CA ILE A 67 6.01 -5.20 -3.23
C ILE A 67 6.04 -5.17 -1.70
N ILE A 68 5.61 -4.06 -1.12
CA ILE A 68 5.49 -3.89 0.33
C ILE A 68 4.03 -4.09 0.72
N LEU A 69 3.76 -5.10 1.56
CA LEU A 69 2.43 -5.44 2.04
C LEU A 69 2.14 -4.79 3.39
N SER A 70 1.01 -4.09 3.48
CA SER A 70 0.55 -3.40 4.68
C SER A 70 -0.87 -3.83 5.07
N LEU A 71 -1.62 -3.06 5.84
CA LEU A 71 -2.95 -3.44 6.35
C LEU A 71 -4.08 -2.70 5.67
N ASN A 72 -4.08 -1.38 5.78
CA ASN A 72 -5.06 -0.50 5.17
C ASN A 72 -4.47 0.91 5.05
N PRO A 73 -4.91 1.70 4.09
CA PRO A 73 -4.47 3.08 3.97
C PRO A 73 -4.92 3.88 5.20
N GLY A 74 -3.95 4.54 5.83
CA GLY A 74 -4.21 5.43 6.94
C GLY A 74 -5.01 6.66 6.51
N TYR A 75 -5.63 7.32 7.47
CA TYR A 75 -6.32 8.58 7.26
C TYR A 75 -6.06 9.51 8.43
N ASP A 76 -5.58 10.69 8.13
CA ASP A 76 -5.40 11.77 9.11
C ASP A 76 -5.82 13.12 8.52
N GLN A 77 -5.83 14.16 9.32
CA GLN A 77 -6.22 15.49 8.89
C GLN A 77 -5.27 16.04 7.79
N PHE A 78 -4.00 15.65 7.80
CA PHE A 78 -3.05 16.09 6.77
C PHE A 78 -3.40 15.45 5.43
N TYR A 79 -3.68 14.14 5.42
CA TYR A 79 -4.13 13.45 4.21
C TYR A 79 -5.41 14.07 3.64
N GLU A 80 -6.39 14.37 4.51
CA GLU A 80 -7.65 14.99 4.10
C GLU A 80 -7.43 16.35 3.44
N ASN A 81 -6.59 17.20 4.06
CA ASN A 81 -6.29 18.52 3.51
C ASN A 81 -5.56 18.42 2.17
N ASP A 82 -4.55 17.55 2.08
CA ASP A 82 -3.78 17.35 0.87
C ASP A 82 -4.67 16.79 -0.26
N TYR A 83 -5.54 15.83 0.03
CA TYR A 83 -6.49 15.26 -0.92
C TYR A 83 -7.44 16.31 -1.49
N LYS A 84 -7.94 17.23 -0.64
CA LYS A 84 -8.85 18.29 -1.05
C LYS A 84 -8.14 19.44 -1.80
N SER A 85 -6.89 19.73 -1.45
CA SER A 85 -6.14 20.87 -2.01
C SER A 85 -5.48 20.57 -3.36
N VAL A 86 -5.30 19.29 -3.71
CA VAL A 86 -4.66 18.87 -4.97
C VAL A 86 -5.64 18.04 -5.80
N PRO A 87 -6.46 18.67 -6.67
CA PRO A 87 -7.49 17.96 -7.44
C PRO A 87 -6.96 16.80 -8.29
N GLU A 88 -5.73 16.91 -8.79
CA GLU A 88 -5.08 15.86 -9.60
C GLU A 88 -4.72 14.61 -8.80
N TYR A 89 -4.60 14.73 -7.47
CA TYR A 89 -4.23 13.58 -6.63
C TYR A 89 -5.27 12.46 -6.67
N ALA A 90 -6.55 12.82 -6.60
CA ALA A 90 -7.65 11.87 -6.76
C ALA A 90 -7.57 11.13 -8.10
N ASN A 91 -7.25 11.86 -9.19
CA ASN A 91 -7.08 11.28 -10.51
C ASN A 91 -5.84 10.35 -10.58
N LYS A 92 -4.75 10.68 -9.89
CA LYS A 92 -3.56 9.81 -9.81
C LYS A 92 -3.87 8.49 -9.10
N ILE A 93 -4.61 8.54 -7.98
CA ILE A 93 -5.06 7.33 -7.28
C ILE A 93 -5.97 6.50 -8.20
N LYS A 94 -6.98 7.12 -8.81
CA LYS A 94 -7.90 6.45 -9.72
C LYS A 94 -7.16 5.77 -10.86
N ASN A 95 -6.29 6.48 -11.57
CA ASN A 95 -5.51 5.94 -12.69
C ASN A 95 -4.63 4.77 -12.25
N ASN A 96 -4.06 4.83 -11.04
CA ASN A 96 -3.26 3.74 -10.51
C ASN A 96 -4.15 2.51 -10.21
N LEU A 97 -5.30 2.67 -9.57
CA LEU A 97 -6.27 1.60 -9.33
C LEU A 97 -6.77 0.95 -10.63
N GLU A 98 -6.98 1.73 -11.68
CA GLU A 98 -7.37 1.24 -12.99
C GLU A 98 -6.22 0.58 -13.77
N LEU A 99 -4.99 0.58 -13.23
CA LEU A 99 -3.73 0.13 -13.85
C LEU A 99 -3.34 0.95 -15.09
N ASN A 100 -3.81 2.19 -15.19
CA ASN A 100 -3.48 3.14 -16.25
C ASN A 100 -2.24 3.99 -15.90
N SER A 101 -1.74 3.88 -14.69
CA SER A 101 -0.55 4.61 -14.20
C SER A 101 0.24 3.73 -13.24
N THR A 102 1.56 3.85 -13.32
CA THR A 102 2.54 3.19 -12.43
C THR A 102 3.13 4.16 -11.42
N ASN A 103 2.55 5.37 -11.29
CA ASN A 103 3.07 6.42 -10.44
C ASN A 103 2.99 6.06 -8.95
N PHE A 104 4.11 6.23 -8.24
CA PHE A 104 4.16 6.09 -6.78
C PHE A 104 3.62 7.35 -6.10
N HIS A 105 2.32 7.57 -6.19
CA HIS A 105 1.66 8.79 -5.75
C HIS A 105 1.75 9.06 -4.24
N ALA A 106 2.17 8.08 -3.42
CA ALA A 106 2.38 8.29 -1.99
C ALA A 106 3.49 9.31 -1.64
N LEU A 107 4.31 9.72 -2.62
CA LEU A 107 5.31 10.78 -2.47
C LEU A 107 4.88 12.13 -3.04
N GLU A 108 3.68 12.27 -3.56
CA GLU A 108 3.23 13.51 -4.24
C GLU A 108 3.23 14.73 -3.32
N PHE A 109 2.92 14.52 -2.04
CA PHE A 109 2.95 15.57 -1.02
C PHE A 109 4.27 15.67 -0.27
N SER A 110 5.24 14.87 -0.67
CA SER A 110 6.57 14.94 -0.08
C SER A 110 7.26 16.24 -0.50
N THR A 111 7.77 16.95 0.48
CA THR A 111 8.52 18.19 0.31
C THR A 111 9.88 18.06 1.00
N ILE A 112 10.75 19.02 0.78
CA ILE A 112 12.06 19.11 1.48
C ILE A 112 11.90 19.09 3.00
N SER A 113 10.81 19.63 3.51
CA SER A 113 10.55 19.71 4.96
C SER A 113 9.80 18.49 5.50
N LYS A 114 9.04 17.77 4.64
CA LYS A 114 8.17 16.65 5.05
C LYS A 114 8.12 15.56 3.97
N LEU A 115 8.69 14.42 4.26
CA LEU A 115 8.71 13.28 3.33
C LEU A 115 7.41 12.45 3.32
N GLY A 116 6.50 12.70 4.26
CA GLY A 116 5.32 11.88 4.48
C GLY A 116 5.67 10.48 5.03
N TYR A 117 4.64 9.69 5.36
CA TYR A 117 4.83 8.40 6.02
C TYR A 117 5.74 7.44 5.21
N TRP A 118 5.47 7.26 3.93
CA TRP A 118 6.25 6.33 3.11
C TRP A 118 7.63 6.87 2.75
N GLY A 119 7.76 8.17 2.52
CA GLY A 119 9.09 8.77 2.31
C GLY A 119 9.99 8.62 3.53
N GLU A 120 9.45 8.80 4.75
CA GLU A 120 10.20 8.55 5.99
C GLU A 120 10.59 7.07 6.17
N LYS A 121 9.77 6.13 5.69
CA LYS A 121 10.09 4.70 5.74
C LYS A 121 11.14 4.29 4.71
N LEU A 122 11.05 4.85 3.51
CA LEU A 122 11.90 4.48 2.38
C LEU A 122 13.23 5.26 2.33
N GLN A 123 13.37 6.39 3.04
CA GLN A 123 14.62 7.14 3.03
C GLN A 123 15.83 6.31 3.51
N ASP A 124 15.60 5.28 4.35
CA ASP A 124 16.66 4.37 4.78
C ASP A 124 17.16 3.44 3.65
N TRP A 125 16.49 3.47 2.49
CA TRP A 125 16.87 2.73 1.28
C TRP A 125 17.73 3.56 0.32
N ILE A 126 17.93 4.84 0.61
CA ILE A 126 18.84 5.69 -0.14
C ILE A 126 20.26 5.44 0.35
N ILE A 127 21.15 5.04 -0.58
CA ILE A 127 22.58 4.89 -0.28
C ILE A 127 23.18 6.29 -0.11
N ASP A 128 24.07 6.40 0.88
CA ASP A 128 24.76 7.65 1.22
C ASP A 128 23.81 8.82 1.50
N LYS A 129 22.65 8.54 2.10
CA LYS A 129 21.64 9.56 2.42
C LYS A 129 22.19 10.68 3.33
N ASP A 130 23.16 10.37 4.19
CA ASP A 130 23.73 11.34 5.13
C ASP A 130 24.68 12.34 4.44
N SER A 131 25.14 12.03 3.23
CA SER A 131 25.94 12.92 2.37
C SER A 131 25.06 13.75 1.42
N LYS A 132 23.76 13.42 1.28
CA LYS A 132 22.82 14.07 0.37
C LYS A 132 22.03 15.20 1.05
N ASP A 133 21.75 16.25 0.31
CA ASP A 133 20.77 17.23 0.76
C ASP A 133 19.33 16.67 0.64
N LYS A 134 18.37 17.40 1.19
CA LYS A 134 16.98 16.94 1.22
C LYS A 134 16.32 16.86 -0.16
N ASN A 135 16.77 17.67 -1.12
CA ASN A 135 16.28 17.64 -2.51
C ASN A 135 16.78 16.36 -3.19
N GLU A 136 18.06 16.04 -3.00
CA GLU A 136 18.69 14.83 -3.53
C GLU A 136 18.04 13.58 -2.95
N ILE A 137 17.73 13.57 -1.63
CA ILE A 137 16.98 12.48 -0.99
C ILE A 137 15.60 12.32 -1.64
N LEU A 138 14.84 13.40 -1.83
CA LEU A 138 13.52 13.32 -2.44
C LEU A 138 13.59 12.84 -3.89
N THR A 139 14.57 13.30 -4.66
CA THR A 139 14.82 12.85 -6.03
C THR A 139 15.17 11.36 -6.07
N SER A 140 16.07 10.92 -5.20
CA SER A 140 16.44 9.51 -5.06
C SER A 140 15.24 8.65 -4.68
N LEU A 141 14.39 9.10 -3.74
CA LEU A 141 13.15 8.43 -3.38
C LEU A 141 12.22 8.26 -4.59
N LYS A 142 12.00 9.31 -5.37
CA LYS A 142 11.17 9.25 -6.58
C LYS A 142 11.72 8.28 -7.62
N THR A 143 13.03 8.10 -7.67
CA THR A 143 13.67 7.18 -8.60
C THR A 143 13.53 5.73 -8.13
N ILE A 144 13.92 5.40 -6.89
CA ILE A 144 13.82 4.02 -6.40
C ILE A 144 12.38 3.52 -6.34
N THR A 145 11.40 4.41 -6.10
CA THR A 145 9.99 4.04 -6.03
C THR A 145 9.36 3.68 -7.37
N LYS A 146 10.05 3.90 -8.50
CA LYS A 146 9.64 3.34 -9.80
C LYS A 146 9.63 1.80 -9.79
N ASN A 147 10.46 1.19 -8.95
CA ASN A 147 10.60 -0.27 -8.79
C ASN A 147 9.93 -0.81 -7.53
N ILE A 148 9.14 0.01 -6.84
CA ILE A 148 8.46 -0.35 -5.59
C ILE A 148 6.96 -0.17 -5.77
N ALA A 149 6.18 -1.15 -5.32
CA ALA A 149 4.75 -1.00 -5.13
C ALA A 149 4.38 -1.21 -3.66
N LEU A 150 3.36 -0.49 -3.21
CA LEU A 150 2.69 -0.74 -1.93
C LEU A 150 1.39 -1.49 -2.20
N ALA A 151 1.01 -2.38 -1.30
CA ALA A 151 -0.27 -3.08 -1.36
C ALA A 151 -0.90 -3.11 0.04
N GLU A 152 -2.14 -2.65 0.14
CA GLU A 152 -2.91 -2.64 1.36
C GLU A 152 -3.87 -3.84 1.39
N PHE A 153 -3.91 -4.58 2.50
CA PHE A 153 -4.79 -5.74 2.64
C PHE A 153 -6.27 -5.36 2.46
N PHE A 154 -6.65 -4.22 3.01
CA PHE A 154 -7.99 -3.65 2.91
C PHE A 154 -7.92 -2.29 2.22
N PRO A 155 -8.71 -2.02 1.18
CA PRO A 155 -8.50 -0.87 0.30
C PRO A 155 -9.01 0.46 0.83
N TYR A 156 -9.96 0.45 1.79
CA TYR A 156 -10.65 1.66 2.23
C TYR A 156 -9.97 2.29 3.43
N HIS A 157 -9.88 3.61 3.42
CA HIS A 157 -9.24 4.40 4.46
C HIS A 157 -9.96 4.35 5.80
N SER A 158 -9.19 4.39 6.89
CA SER A 158 -9.67 4.66 8.25
C SER A 158 -8.52 5.15 9.12
N ILE A 159 -8.82 5.88 10.20
CA ILE A 159 -7.80 6.30 11.17
C ILE A 159 -7.24 5.07 11.90
N SER A 160 -8.13 4.15 12.27
CA SER A 160 -7.76 2.86 12.87
C SER A 160 -8.51 1.74 12.19
N TYR A 161 -7.83 0.63 11.91
CA TYR A 161 -8.45 -0.51 11.27
C TYR A 161 -9.46 -1.21 12.18
N ASP A 162 -10.67 -1.39 11.70
CA ASP A 162 -11.69 -2.20 12.37
C ASP A 162 -11.55 -3.67 11.94
N GLY A 163 -11.13 -4.53 12.87
CA GLY A 163 -10.95 -5.97 12.59
C GLY A 163 -12.23 -6.69 12.10
N ARG A 164 -13.41 -6.08 12.23
CA ARG A 164 -14.66 -6.62 11.67
C ARG A 164 -14.69 -6.52 10.14
N CYS A 165 -13.84 -5.67 9.55
CA CYS A 165 -13.64 -5.60 8.10
C CYS A 165 -13.09 -6.90 7.51
N ASP A 166 -12.44 -7.75 8.31
CA ASP A 166 -11.97 -9.07 7.88
C ASP A 166 -13.11 -10.02 7.46
N LYS A 167 -14.34 -9.73 7.86
CA LYS A 167 -15.52 -10.60 7.68
C LYS A 167 -16.64 -9.94 6.88
N LEU A 168 -16.35 -8.91 6.10
CA LEU A 168 -17.39 -8.23 5.31
C LEU A 168 -18.07 -9.19 4.33
N ALA A 169 -17.29 -10.02 3.66
CA ALA A 169 -17.77 -11.04 2.73
C ALA A 169 -17.94 -12.43 3.39
N GLY A 170 -18.16 -12.48 4.73
CA GLY A 170 -18.36 -13.71 5.48
C GLY A 170 -17.07 -14.52 5.64
N LYS A 171 -16.99 -15.68 4.98
CA LYS A 171 -15.79 -16.54 4.97
C LYS A 171 -14.84 -16.24 3.81
N ASP A 172 -15.19 -15.29 2.96
CA ASP A 172 -14.47 -14.93 1.75
C ASP A 172 -13.94 -13.48 1.84
N TYR A 173 -13.25 -13.03 0.83
CA TYR A 173 -12.70 -11.69 0.71
C TYR A 173 -13.52 -10.82 -0.23
N LEU A 174 -13.43 -9.51 -0.10
CA LEU A 174 -14.04 -8.57 -1.05
C LEU A 174 -13.52 -8.83 -2.48
N PRO A 175 -14.34 -8.59 -3.50
CA PRO A 175 -13.90 -8.68 -4.91
C PRO A 175 -12.60 -7.92 -5.20
N THR A 176 -12.46 -6.70 -4.65
CA THR A 176 -11.23 -5.93 -4.78
C THR A 176 -10.02 -6.62 -4.14
N GLN A 177 -10.19 -7.19 -2.94
CA GLN A 177 -9.11 -7.94 -2.27
C GLN A 177 -8.69 -9.16 -3.09
N LYS A 178 -9.64 -9.95 -3.59
CA LYS A 178 -9.35 -11.10 -4.46
C LYS A 178 -8.54 -10.70 -5.69
N PHE A 179 -8.90 -9.59 -6.31
CA PHE A 179 -8.17 -9.06 -7.46
C PHE A 179 -6.70 -8.78 -7.12
N LEU A 180 -6.43 -8.08 -6.00
CA LEU A 180 -5.06 -7.83 -5.56
C LEU A 180 -4.31 -9.11 -5.23
N PHE A 181 -4.96 -10.04 -4.52
CA PHE A 181 -4.36 -11.33 -4.16
C PHE A 181 -4.00 -12.15 -5.39
N ASP A 182 -4.82 -12.11 -6.43
CA ASP A 182 -4.53 -12.75 -7.71
C ASP A 182 -3.28 -12.16 -8.39
N ILE A 183 -3.14 -10.84 -8.39
CA ILE A 183 -1.92 -10.18 -8.90
C ILE A 183 -0.71 -10.69 -8.13
N ILE A 184 -0.73 -10.64 -6.80
CA ILE A 184 0.40 -11.05 -5.96
C ILE A 184 0.72 -12.54 -6.16
N LYS A 185 -0.28 -13.43 -6.23
CA LYS A 185 -0.07 -14.86 -6.52
C LYS A 185 0.60 -15.10 -7.87
N ASN A 186 0.20 -14.35 -8.90
CA ASN A 186 0.82 -14.44 -10.21
C ASN A 186 2.29 -14.00 -10.16
N ARG A 187 2.62 -12.91 -9.43
CA ARG A 187 4.01 -12.45 -9.24
C ARG A 187 4.85 -13.49 -8.48
N ILE A 188 4.30 -14.11 -7.44
CA ILE A 188 4.95 -15.23 -6.72
C ILE A 188 5.24 -16.38 -7.69
N LYS A 189 4.26 -16.75 -8.52
CA LYS A 189 4.41 -17.83 -9.49
C LYS A 189 5.48 -17.53 -10.56
N GLN A 190 5.61 -16.28 -10.97
CA GLN A 190 6.64 -15.82 -11.90
C GLN A 190 8.04 -15.74 -11.24
N ASN A 191 8.08 -15.73 -9.91
CA ASN A 191 9.29 -15.64 -9.10
C ASN A 191 10.16 -14.40 -9.42
N ASP A 192 9.51 -13.28 -9.75
CA ASP A 192 10.14 -12.06 -10.24
C ASP A 192 10.04 -10.84 -9.28
N VAL A 193 9.56 -11.07 -8.05
CA VAL A 193 9.29 -10.01 -7.08
C VAL A 193 9.82 -10.35 -5.68
N LYS A 194 10.34 -9.36 -4.97
CA LYS A 194 10.59 -9.46 -3.53
C LYS A 194 9.40 -8.88 -2.77
N ILE A 195 8.89 -9.61 -1.81
CA ILE A 195 7.68 -9.23 -1.04
C ILE A 195 8.08 -8.98 0.41
N ILE A 196 7.73 -7.81 0.95
CA ILE A 196 8.05 -7.43 2.33
C ILE A 196 6.75 -7.16 3.09
N LEU A 197 6.43 -8.00 4.07
CA LEU A 197 5.29 -7.81 4.95
C LEU A 197 5.66 -6.83 6.06
N THR A 198 4.91 -5.73 6.16
CA THR A 198 5.10 -4.72 7.21
C THR A 198 4.07 -4.82 8.31
N ARG A 199 2.85 -5.29 8.00
CA ARG A 199 1.74 -5.41 8.95
C ARG A 199 0.88 -6.63 8.63
N SER A 200 0.13 -7.08 9.64
CA SER A 200 -0.95 -8.07 9.46
C SER A 200 -0.52 -9.38 8.81
N PHE A 201 0.66 -9.89 9.13
CA PHE A 201 1.25 -11.10 8.56
C PHE A 201 0.26 -12.27 8.50
N LYS A 202 -0.45 -12.53 9.61
CA LYS A 202 -1.45 -13.61 9.68
C LYS A 202 -2.51 -13.49 8.58
N ARG A 203 -3.06 -12.27 8.35
CA ARG A 203 -4.08 -12.03 7.31
C ARG A 203 -3.55 -12.30 5.91
N TRP A 204 -2.35 -11.82 5.63
CA TRP A 204 -1.69 -12.05 4.35
C TRP A 204 -1.42 -13.53 4.10
N TYR A 205 -0.93 -14.27 5.11
CA TYR A 205 -0.69 -15.71 5.00
C TYR A 205 -1.96 -16.55 4.92
N GLU A 206 -3.08 -16.08 5.46
CA GLU A 206 -4.39 -16.73 5.30
C GLU A 206 -4.96 -16.49 3.90
N ALA A 207 -4.78 -15.28 3.34
CA ALA A 207 -5.27 -14.90 2.02
C ALA A 207 -4.41 -15.45 0.87
N ILE A 208 -3.10 -15.49 1.07
CA ILE A 208 -2.09 -15.93 0.10
C ILE A 208 -1.14 -16.90 0.80
N PRO A 209 -1.56 -18.18 0.97
CA PRO A 209 -0.73 -19.19 1.67
C PRO A 209 0.65 -19.40 1.05
N GLU A 210 0.79 -19.14 -0.26
CA GLU A 210 2.04 -19.25 -1.02
C GLU A 210 3.16 -18.39 -0.44
N LEU A 211 2.83 -17.25 0.19
CA LEU A 211 3.80 -16.34 0.82
C LEU A 211 4.67 -17.03 1.89
N LYS A 212 4.13 -18.05 2.58
CA LYS A 212 4.88 -18.75 3.65
C LYS A 212 6.10 -19.51 3.14
N ASN A 213 6.01 -20.01 1.90
CA ASN A 213 7.03 -20.83 1.28
C ASN A 213 7.76 -20.10 0.15
N TYR A 214 7.41 -18.84 -0.11
CA TYR A 214 8.04 -18.04 -1.13
C TYR A 214 9.39 -17.55 -0.64
N GLU A 215 10.47 -17.96 -1.30
CA GLU A 215 11.85 -17.65 -0.89
C GLU A 215 12.12 -16.15 -0.81
N ASN A 216 11.53 -15.36 -1.72
CA ASN A 216 11.64 -13.92 -1.78
C ASN A 216 10.57 -13.18 -0.93
N CYS A 217 10.03 -13.84 0.08
CA CYS A 217 9.11 -13.25 1.07
C CYS A 217 9.84 -12.95 2.37
N PHE A 218 9.67 -11.72 2.84
CA PHE A 218 10.33 -11.19 4.02
C PHE A 218 9.32 -10.53 4.95
N GLU A 219 9.66 -10.42 6.24
CA GLU A 219 8.87 -9.75 7.27
C GLU A 219 9.70 -8.66 7.96
N VAL A 220 9.08 -7.55 8.33
CA VAL A 220 9.73 -6.65 9.29
C VAL A 220 9.76 -7.28 10.68
N ASN A 221 10.79 -6.98 11.45
CA ASN A 221 10.97 -7.55 12.79
C ASN A 221 9.80 -7.19 13.75
N ASN A 222 9.26 -5.97 13.64
CA ASN A 222 8.16 -5.52 14.50
C ASN A 222 7.00 -4.94 13.67
N PRO A 223 5.89 -5.68 13.48
CA PRO A 223 4.74 -5.22 12.70
C PRO A 223 3.94 -4.08 13.37
N ASN A 224 4.08 -3.88 14.69
CA ASN A 224 3.40 -2.78 15.39
C ASN A 224 4.12 -1.43 15.16
N LYS A 225 5.44 -1.49 14.98
CA LYS A 225 6.28 -0.33 14.64
C LYS A 225 7.20 -0.69 13.48
N PRO A 226 6.62 -0.84 12.26
CA PRO A 226 7.38 -1.35 11.12
C PRO A 226 8.53 -0.41 10.74
N SER A 227 9.68 -1.01 10.48
CA SER A 227 10.87 -0.32 9.97
C SER A 227 11.41 -1.09 8.78
N LEU A 228 11.68 -0.38 7.71
CA LEU A 228 12.24 -0.93 6.47
C LEU A 228 13.78 -0.89 6.43
N LYS A 229 14.44 -0.53 7.54
CA LYS A 229 15.91 -0.64 7.62
C LYS A 229 16.35 -2.08 7.34
N PRO A 230 17.40 -2.31 6.52
CA PRO A 230 17.82 -3.67 6.14
C PRO A 230 17.96 -4.63 7.33
N LYS A 231 18.58 -4.20 8.43
CA LYS A 231 18.73 -5.00 9.66
C LYS A 231 17.41 -5.41 10.34
N ASN A 232 16.30 -4.75 10.00
CA ASN A 232 14.97 -5.04 10.56
C ASN A 232 14.11 -5.89 9.64
N ILE A 233 14.64 -6.33 8.50
CA ILE A 233 13.96 -7.21 7.55
C ILE A 233 14.53 -8.62 7.72
N LEU A 234 13.64 -9.60 7.85
CA LEU A 234 13.96 -10.98 8.17
C LEU A 234 13.26 -11.93 7.19
N LYS A 235 13.80 -13.11 6.98
CA LYS A 235 13.03 -14.23 6.37
C LYS A 235 11.82 -14.57 7.24
N VAL A 236 10.83 -15.23 6.66
CA VAL A 236 9.68 -15.79 7.41
C VAL A 236 10.15 -16.71 8.55
N THR A 237 11.28 -17.38 8.37
CA THR A 237 11.97 -18.20 9.38
C THR A 237 12.73 -17.38 10.44
N ARG A 238 12.61 -16.05 10.42
CA ARG A 238 13.27 -15.09 11.34
C ARG A 238 14.79 -15.00 11.22
N VAL A 239 15.35 -15.51 10.14
CA VAL A 239 16.78 -15.35 9.82
C VAL A 239 17.02 -13.97 9.22
N SER A 240 18.14 -13.33 9.60
CA SER A 240 18.55 -12.03 9.04
C SER A 240 18.89 -12.16 7.56
N VAL A 241 18.43 -11.18 6.78
CA VAL A 241 18.71 -11.04 5.34
C VAL A 241 19.33 -9.69 5.01
N GLU A 242 19.97 -9.07 5.96
CA GLU A 242 20.51 -7.71 5.81
C GLU A 242 21.42 -7.60 4.58
N SER A 243 22.28 -8.58 4.32
CA SER A 243 23.14 -8.61 3.13
C SER A 243 22.34 -8.70 1.84
N GLU A 244 21.30 -9.53 1.79
CA GLU A 244 20.43 -9.70 0.63
C GLU A 244 19.64 -8.40 0.32
N ILE A 245 19.13 -7.74 1.37
CA ILE A 245 18.43 -6.45 1.22
C ILE A 245 19.40 -5.36 0.78
N ASN A 246 20.62 -5.30 1.33
CA ASN A 246 21.62 -4.33 0.88
C ASN A 246 22.00 -4.54 -0.59
N THR A 247 22.08 -5.77 -1.08
CA THR A 247 22.29 -6.07 -2.49
C THR A 247 21.12 -5.51 -3.35
N LEU A 248 19.88 -5.77 -2.94
CA LEU A 248 18.70 -5.19 -3.58
C LEU A 248 18.75 -3.66 -3.62
N LEU A 249 19.10 -3.02 -2.51
CA LEU A 249 19.19 -1.55 -2.44
C LEU A 249 20.27 -1.01 -3.37
N ASN A 250 21.41 -1.70 -3.48
CA ASN A 250 22.43 -1.33 -4.47
C ASN A 250 21.91 -1.37 -5.90
N GLU A 251 21.10 -2.38 -6.24
CA GLU A 251 20.49 -2.49 -7.57
C GLU A 251 19.50 -1.34 -7.82
N LEU A 252 18.59 -1.07 -6.88
CA LEU A 252 17.62 0.03 -6.99
C LEU A 252 18.28 1.42 -7.11
N ASN A 253 19.41 1.63 -6.43
CA ASN A 253 20.11 2.92 -6.45
C ASN A 253 21.03 3.10 -7.66
N LYS A 254 21.43 2.05 -8.39
CA LYS A 254 22.19 2.20 -9.64
C LYS A 254 21.41 2.97 -10.70
N GLU A 255 20.10 2.80 -10.77
CA GLU A 255 19.22 3.52 -11.69
C GLU A 255 19.17 5.03 -11.40
N VAL A 256 19.39 5.43 -10.14
CA VAL A 256 19.51 6.85 -9.76
C VAL A 256 20.72 7.48 -10.40
N GLN A 257 21.87 6.81 -10.36
CA GLN A 257 23.13 7.33 -10.88
C GLN A 257 23.16 7.43 -12.42
N THR A 258 22.41 6.56 -13.11
CA THR A 258 22.35 6.57 -14.58
C THR A 258 21.46 7.69 -15.15
N GLN A 259 20.59 8.27 -14.35
CA GLN A 259 19.70 9.37 -14.75
C GLN A 259 20.29 10.77 -14.45
N GLU A 260 21.38 10.83 -13.68
CA GLU A 260 22.10 12.08 -13.34
C GLU A 260 23.26 12.36 -14.34
N GLN A 261 23.52 11.45 -15.28
CA GLN A 261 24.47 11.59 -16.42
C GLN A 261 23.74 11.92 -17.73
#